data_7c3aedf3bc7deb7618867f0520ac5b76
#
_entry.id   7c3aedf3bc7deb7618867f0520ac5b76
#
_cell.length_a   1.000
_cell.length_b   1.000
_cell.length_c   1.000
_cell.angle_alpha   90.00
_cell.angle_beta   90.00
_cell.angle_gamma   90.00
#
_symmetry.space_group_name_H-M   'P 1'
#
loop_
_entity.id
_entity.type
_entity.pdbx_description
1 polymer ?
#
loop_
_entity_poly.entity_id
_entity_poly.type
_entity_poly.pdbx_seq_one_letter_code
_entity_poly.pdbx_strand_id
1 'polypeptide(L)'
;IMPSLVGSEMCIRDSLGTDSVALKGVVAGVIAVLTALVIFGGVTRIASWTQVIVPFMAGAYILIGLAVLVVNWREIPGMIGMIVGHALGLEQVVGAGIGVAFMQGMRRGLFSNEAGMGSAPNAAATATVSHPVKQGLVQTLGVYFDTLLVCSITAFVVLLGPAVTYGRDDIQGASLTQSALADSVGAWGAHAITFILFFLAFSSVIGNYYLAQANLEYLTDSKTAMTVFRLVVIGFVIFGAFGSVPLVWALGDTMAGLLAIFNIVAIVPLGGVALKLLKNFNDQRRKGIDPVFHREMLPELKNVEYWDGSDPVTRRSEEDRIVLRDDNRGR
;
A
#
# COMPACT_ATOMS: atom_id res chain seq x y z
N ILE A 1 1.81 -7.44 -7.62
CA ILE A 1 2.08 -7.02 -9.03
C ILE A 1 0.93 -7.42 -9.94
N MET A 2 0.59 -8.69 -10.05
CA MET A 2 -0.42 -9.19 -10.99
C MET A 2 -1.84 -8.62 -10.79
N PRO A 3 -2.42 -8.55 -9.57
CA PRO A 3 -3.78 -8.03 -9.37
C PRO A 3 -3.97 -6.59 -9.84
N SER A 4 -2.97 -5.73 -9.62
CA SER A 4 -3.01 -4.33 -10.03
C SER A 4 -3.04 -4.18 -11.56
N LEU A 5 -2.31 -5.04 -12.28
CA LEU A 5 -2.23 -5.03 -13.74
C LEU A 5 -3.54 -5.48 -14.39
N VAL A 6 -4.14 -6.56 -13.87
CA VAL A 6 -5.43 -7.05 -14.37
C VAL A 6 -6.52 -5.98 -14.21
N GLY A 7 -6.54 -5.29 -13.06
CA GLY A 7 -7.50 -4.20 -12.82
C GLY A 7 -7.33 -3.04 -13.79
N SER A 8 -6.11 -2.57 -14.05
CA SER A 8 -5.88 -1.46 -14.98
C SER A 8 -6.15 -1.85 -16.44
N GLU A 9 -5.79 -3.07 -16.85
CA GLU A 9 -6.07 -3.57 -18.18
C GLU A 9 -7.58 -3.64 -18.45
N MET A 10 -8.36 -4.15 -17.48
CA MET A 10 -9.82 -4.17 -17.58
C MET A 10 -10.40 -2.76 -17.78
N CYS A 11 -9.99 -1.80 -16.98
CA CYS A 11 -10.50 -0.42 -17.09
C CYS A 11 -10.11 0.25 -18.41
N ILE A 12 -8.90 0.01 -18.93
CA ILE A 12 -8.49 0.53 -20.24
C ILE A 12 -9.37 -0.06 -21.34
N ARG A 13 -9.60 -1.36 -21.30
CA ARG A 13 -10.47 -2.07 -22.25
C ARG A 13 -11.90 -1.56 -22.21
N ASP A 14 -12.47 -1.43 -21.02
CA ASP A 14 -13.83 -0.93 -20.83
C ASP A 14 -13.96 0.52 -21.31
N SER A 15 -12.94 1.36 -21.11
CA SER A 15 -12.89 2.75 -21.60
C SER A 15 -12.82 2.84 -23.12
N LEU A 16 -12.17 1.88 -23.79
CA LEU A 16 -11.98 1.87 -25.24
C LEU A 16 -13.07 1.06 -25.97
N GLY A 17 -13.94 0.38 -25.23
CA GLY A 17 -15.05 -0.42 -25.79
C GLY A 17 -14.60 -1.57 -26.69
N THR A 18 -13.38 -2.09 -26.51
CA THR A 18 -12.78 -3.07 -27.42
C THR A 18 -12.16 -4.25 -26.67
N ASP A 19 -12.64 -5.45 -26.95
CA ASP A 19 -12.18 -6.72 -26.37
C ASP A 19 -11.11 -7.42 -27.24
N SER A 20 -10.19 -6.67 -27.85
CA SER A 20 -9.22 -7.28 -28.74
C SER A 20 -7.98 -7.78 -27.98
N VAL A 21 -7.50 -8.98 -28.32
CA VAL A 21 -6.24 -9.55 -27.80
C VAL A 21 -5.05 -8.65 -28.14
N ALA A 22 -5.12 -7.96 -29.29
CA ALA A 22 -4.10 -6.99 -29.70
C ALA A 22 -3.99 -5.82 -28.74
N LEU A 23 -5.12 -5.28 -28.26
CA LEU A 23 -5.10 -4.18 -27.26
C LEU A 23 -4.50 -4.64 -25.94
N LYS A 24 -4.84 -5.84 -25.47
CA LYS A 24 -4.20 -6.45 -24.29
C LYS A 24 -2.69 -6.52 -24.44
N GLY A 25 -2.23 -6.99 -25.60
CA GLY A 25 -0.81 -7.08 -25.91
C GLY A 25 -0.12 -5.72 -25.92
N VAL A 26 -0.76 -4.69 -26.48
CA VAL A 26 -0.20 -3.32 -26.49
C VAL A 26 -0.10 -2.75 -25.07
N VAL A 27 -1.15 -2.85 -24.26
CA VAL A 27 -1.15 -2.35 -22.87
C VAL A 27 -0.11 -3.09 -22.03
N ALA A 28 -0.08 -4.43 -22.13
CA ALA A 28 0.93 -5.25 -21.46
C ALA A 28 2.36 -4.85 -21.87
N GLY A 29 2.57 -4.66 -23.17
CA GLY A 29 3.86 -4.22 -23.71
C GLY A 29 4.29 -2.84 -23.19
N VAL A 30 3.38 -1.88 -23.19
CA VAL A 30 3.65 -0.52 -22.66
C VAL A 30 4.03 -0.59 -21.17
N ILE A 31 3.25 -1.29 -20.35
CA ILE A 31 3.54 -1.41 -18.91
C ILE A 31 4.87 -2.16 -18.70
N ALA A 32 5.11 -3.24 -19.45
CA ALA A 32 6.36 -4.00 -19.34
C ALA A 32 7.58 -3.15 -19.71
N VAL A 33 7.51 -2.36 -20.78
CA VAL A 33 8.59 -1.45 -21.20
C VAL A 33 8.81 -0.35 -20.16
N LEU A 34 7.75 0.30 -19.68
CA LEU A 34 7.86 1.33 -18.64
C LEU A 34 8.46 0.73 -17.35
N THR A 35 8.00 -0.45 -16.95
CA THR A 35 8.55 -1.16 -15.79
C THR A 35 10.03 -1.46 -16.00
N ALA A 36 10.41 -2.00 -17.15
CA ALA A 36 11.81 -2.27 -17.47
C ALA A 36 12.67 -1.01 -17.40
N LEU A 37 12.24 0.09 -18.02
CA LEU A 37 12.98 1.37 -18.00
C LEU A 37 13.24 1.87 -16.57
N VAL A 38 12.29 1.65 -15.64
CA VAL A 38 12.45 2.08 -14.24
C VAL A 38 13.33 1.10 -13.47
N ILE A 39 13.04 -0.22 -13.52
CA ILE A 39 13.75 -1.21 -12.69
C ILE A 39 15.21 -1.41 -13.10
N PHE A 40 15.55 -1.28 -14.39
CA PHE A 40 16.95 -1.29 -14.82
C PHE A 40 17.72 -0.03 -14.49
N GLY A 41 17.01 1.05 -14.11
CA GLY A 41 17.60 2.32 -13.62
C GLY A 41 18.06 2.30 -12.17
N GLY A 42 17.75 1.24 -11.41
CA GLY A 42 18.17 1.06 -10.01
C GLY A 42 17.26 1.77 -8.99
N VAL A 43 17.57 1.54 -7.71
CA VAL A 43 16.75 1.98 -6.54
C VAL A 43 16.50 3.50 -6.51
N THR A 44 17.50 4.29 -6.82
CA THR A 44 17.38 5.77 -6.85
C THR A 44 16.36 6.25 -7.87
N ARG A 45 16.31 5.61 -9.03
CA ARG A 45 15.33 5.92 -10.09
C ARG A 45 13.93 5.53 -9.65
N ILE A 46 13.77 4.35 -9.03
CA ILE A 46 12.49 3.89 -8.47
C ILE A 46 11.96 4.92 -7.47
N ALA A 47 12.78 5.30 -6.49
CA ALA A 47 12.41 6.28 -5.47
C ALA A 47 11.98 7.62 -6.08
N SER A 48 12.74 8.13 -7.07
CA SER A 48 12.42 9.39 -7.74
C SER A 48 11.08 9.37 -8.49
N TRP A 49 10.75 8.26 -9.16
CA TRP A 49 9.48 8.12 -9.88
C TRP A 49 8.29 7.98 -8.91
N THR A 50 8.41 7.12 -7.90
CA THR A 50 7.33 6.89 -6.92
C THR A 50 7.04 8.13 -6.08
N GLN A 51 8.06 8.89 -5.71
CA GLN A 51 7.93 10.13 -4.94
C GLN A 51 7.07 11.20 -5.64
N VAL A 52 7.04 11.21 -6.97
CA VAL A 52 6.23 12.16 -7.75
C VAL A 52 4.87 11.56 -8.13
N ILE A 53 4.87 10.33 -8.66
CA ILE A 53 3.65 9.70 -9.18
C ILE A 53 2.63 9.46 -8.06
N VAL A 54 3.06 8.92 -6.91
CA VAL A 54 2.13 8.49 -5.86
C VAL A 54 1.33 9.65 -5.26
N PRO A 55 1.95 10.78 -4.82
CA PRO A 55 1.17 11.91 -4.30
C PRO A 55 0.23 12.53 -5.34
N PHE A 56 0.69 12.62 -6.61
CA PHE A 56 -0.12 13.19 -7.68
C PHE A 56 -1.37 12.36 -7.94
N MET A 57 -1.22 11.05 -8.14
CA MET A 57 -2.37 10.18 -8.41
C MET A 57 -3.31 10.03 -7.21
N ALA A 58 -2.75 9.91 -5.99
CA ALA A 58 -3.56 9.85 -4.78
C ALA A 58 -4.36 11.14 -4.57
N GLY A 59 -3.72 12.29 -4.78
CA GLY A 59 -4.39 13.59 -4.72
C GLY A 59 -5.50 13.73 -5.78
N ALA A 60 -5.22 13.35 -7.03
CA ALA A 60 -6.22 13.37 -8.10
C ALA A 60 -7.40 12.42 -7.78
N TYR A 61 -7.13 11.22 -7.28
CA TYR A 61 -8.16 10.26 -6.89
C TYR A 61 -9.04 10.80 -5.76
N ILE A 62 -8.42 11.36 -4.72
CA ILE A 62 -9.15 11.96 -3.58
C ILE A 62 -10.02 13.13 -4.06
N LEU A 63 -9.50 14.01 -4.93
CA LEU A 63 -10.25 15.13 -5.46
C LEU A 63 -11.47 14.70 -6.28
N ILE A 64 -11.33 13.69 -7.13
CA ILE A 64 -12.46 13.14 -7.90
C ILE A 64 -13.49 12.51 -6.95
N GLY A 65 -13.04 11.72 -5.97
CA GLY A 65 -13.92 11.12 -4.99
C GLY A 65 -14.68 12.15 -4.16
N LEU A 66 -14.02 13.21 -3.72
CA LEU A 66 -14.66 14.32 -3.02
C LEU A 66 -15.67 15.05 -3.92
N ALA A 67 -15.36 15.24 -5.21
CA ALA A 67 -16.31 15.83 -6.16
C ALA A 67 -17.59 14.97 -6.28
N VAL A 68 -17.46 13.63 -6.35
CA VAL A 68 -18.60 12.72 -6.34
C VAL A 68 -19.45 12.87 -5.07
N LEU A 69 -18.78 12.94 -3.90
CA LEU A 69 -19.47 13.14 -2.62
C LEU A 69 -20.23 14.49 -2.58
N VAL A 70 -19.63 15.56 -3.08
CA VAL A 70 -20.26 16.87 -3.14
C VAL A 70 -21.46 16.88 -4.08
N VAL A 71 -21.36 16.26 -5.26
CA VAL A 71 -22.47 16.15 -6.23
C VAL A 71 -23.63 15.37 -5.64
N ASN A 72 -23.36 14.27 -4.94
CA ASN A 72 -24.36 13.35 -4.39
C ASN A 72 -24.60 13.56 -2.88
N TRP A 73 -24.35 14.74 -2.35
CA TRP A 73 -24.40 15.01 -0.90
C TRP A 73 -25.73 14.65 -0.22
N ARG A 74 -26.84 14.70 -0.97
CA ARG A 74 -28.19 14.36 -0.47
C ARG A 74 -28.37 12.86 -0.22
N GLU A 75 -27.60 12.02 -0.88
CA GLU A 75 -27.66 10.56 -0.78
C GLU A 75 -26.77 10.02 0.35
N ILE A 76 -25.83 10.85 0.84
CA ILE A 76 -24.88 10.44 1.88
C ILE A 76 -25.57 9.93 3.17
N PRO A 77 -26.62 10.59 3.71
CA PRO A 77 -27.28 10.08 4.91
C PRO A 77 -27.92 8.70 4.71
N GLY A 78 -28.55 8.46 3.55
CA GLY A 78 -29.11 7.16 3.19
C GLY A 78 -28.05 6.08 3.05
N MET A 79 -26.94 6.40 2.41
CA MET A 79 -25.78 5.52 2.26
C MET A 79 -25.18 5.13 3.63
N ILE A 80 -24.99 6.11 4.54
CA ILE A 80 -24.50 5.82 5.90
C ILE A 80 -25.49 4.94 6.65
N GLY A 81 -26.80 5.23 6.53
CA GLY A 81 -27.85 4.40 7.11
C GLY A 81 -27.79 2.95 6.61
N MET A 82 -27.58 2.75 5.31
CA MET A 82 -27.40 1.44 4.70
C MET A 82 -26.15 0.73 5.23
N ILE A 83 -25.01 1.40 5.30
CA ILE A 83 -23.75 0.82 5.84
C ILE A 83 -23.97 0.37 7.29
N VAL A 84 -24.53 1.22 8.13
CA VAL A 84 -24.77 0.91 9.54
C VAL A 84 -25.82 -0.20 9.70
N GLY A 85 -26.90 -0.16 8.92
CA GLY A 85 -27.95 -1.17 8.93
C GLY A 85 -27.44 -2.56 8.58
N HIS A 86 -26.66 -2.65 7.51
CA HIS A 86 -26.03 -3.93 7.10
C HIS A 86 -24.93 -4.37 8.07
N ALA A 87 -24.12 -3.47 8.62
CA ALA A 87 -23.08 -3.79 9.59
C ALA A 87 -23.67 -4.34 10.92
N LEU A 88 -24.83 -3.81 11.33
CA LEU A 88 -25.54 -4.27 12.53
C LEU A 88 -26.47 -5.46 12.27
N GLY A 89 -26.56 -5.93 11.03
CA GLY A 89 -27.40 -7.07 10.65
C GLY A 89 -28.90 -6.79 10.69
N LEU A 90 -29.32 -5.51 10.68
CA LEU A 90 -30.73 -5.11 10.81
C LEU A 90 -31.58 -5.52 9.61
N GLU A 91 -30.97 -5.69 8.46
CA GLU A 91 -31.66 -6.02 7.18
C GLU A 91 -31.38 -7.45 6.69
N GLN A 92 -30.51 -8.20 7.34
CA GLN A 92 -30.15 -9.55 6.92
C GLN A 92 -30.70 -10.61 7.86
N VAL A 93 -31.40 -11.58 7.30
CA VAL A 93 -31.82 -12.77 7.98
C VAL A 93 -30.61 -13.59 8.40
N VAL A 94 -30.24 -13.40 9.67
CA VAL A 94 -29.53 -14.34 10.55
C VAL A 94 -28.15 -14.90 10.13
N GLY A 95 -27.13 -14.47 10.84
CA GLY A 95 -25.89 -15.22 11.13
C GLY A 95 -24.85 -15.37 10.02
N ALA A 96 -25.23 -15.89 8.88
CA ALA A 96 -24.29 -16.17 7.78
C ALA A 96 -23.81 -14.88 7.07
N GLY A 97 -24.68 -13.89 6.88
CA GLY A 97 -24.36 -12.64 6.20
C GLY A 97 -23.36 -11.77 6.95
N ILE A 98 -23.48 -11.65 8.28
CA ILE A 98 -22.56 -10.87 9.13
C ILE A 98 -21.16 -11.49 9.09
N GLY A 99 -21.05 -12.82 9.19
CA GLY A 99 -19.78 -13.51 9.13
C GLY A 99 -19.07 -13.33 7.79
N VAL A 100 -19.78 -13.39 6.68
CA VAL A 100 -19.24 -13.16 5.34
C VAL A 100 -18.80 -11.70 5.16
N ALA A 101 -19.60 -10.73 5.56
CA ALA A 101 -19.27 -9.32 5.48
C ALA A 101 -18.03 -8.99 6.32
N PHE A 102 -17.95 -9.49 7.55
CA PHE A 102 -16.78 -9.35 8.43
C PHE A 102 -15.53 -9.97 7.81
N MET A 103 -15.63 -11.20 7.31
CA MET A 103 -14.50 -11.91 6.68
C MET A 103 -14.00 -11.15 5.43
N GLN A 104 -14.91 -10.71 4.56
CA GLN A 104 -14.55 -9.97 3.34
C GLN A 104 -13.96 -8.59 3.68
N GLY A 105 -14.55 -7.87 4.63
CA GLY A 105 -14.03 -6.58 5.10
C GLY A 105 -12.63 -6.71 5.67
N MET A 106 -12.40 -7.72 6.52
CA MET A 106 -11.08 -7.99 7.11
C MET A 106 -10.06 -8.38 6.03
N ARG A 107 -10.43 -9.29 5.12
CA ARG A 107 -9.55 -9.71 4.01
C ARG A 107 -9.14 -8.53 3.12
N ARG A 108 -10.08 -7.69 2.71
CA ARG A 108 -9.82 -6.56 1.82
C ARG A 108 -9.11 -5.41 2.54
N GLY A 109 -9.44 -5.13 3.79
CA GLY A 109 -8.74 -4.14 4.59
C GLY A 109 -7.27 -4.50 4.81
N LEU A 110 -6.98 -5.73 5.21
CA LEU A 110 -5.59 -6.21 5.37
C LEU A 110 -4.83 -6.21 4.05
N PHE A 111 -5.48 -6.55 2.94
CA PHE A 111 -4.86 -6.53 1.61
C PHE A 111 -4.48 -5.12 1.15
N SER A 112 -5.32 -4.11 1.44
CA SER A 112 -5.08 -2.72 1.04
C SER A 112 -3.92 -2.08 1.81
N ASN A 113 -3.94 -2.15 3.14
CA ASN A 113 -2.95 -1.48 3.99
C ASN A 113 -1.73 -2.34 4.32
N GLU A 114 -1.75 -3.63 3.94
CA GLU A 114 -0.68 -4.62 4.15
C GLU A 114 -0.20 -4.72 5.61
N ALA A 115 -0.98 -4.23 6.57
CA ALA A 115 -0.63 -4.25 7.98
C ALA A 115 -0.54 -5.68 8.50
N GLY A 116 0.63 -6.07 9.02
CA GLY A 116 0.89 -7.42 9.49
C GLY A 116 1.19 -8.44 8.39
N MET A 117 1.16 -8.06 7.11
CA MET A 117 1.48 -8.98 6.00
C MET A 117 2.98 -9.18 5.77
N GLY A 118 3.84 -8.23 6.17
CA GLY A 118 5.29 -8.38 6.07
C GLY A 118 5.97 -7.55 4.98
N SER A 119 5.23 -6.85 4.13
CA SER A 119 5.76 -5.92 3.14
C SER A 119 6.26 -4.62 3.78
N ALA A 120 5.49 -4.05 4.71
CA ALA A 120 5.85 -2.81 5.41
C ALA A 120 7.21 -2.87 6.13
N PRO A 121 7.62 -3.96 6.83
CA PRO A 121 8.96 -4.09 7.40
C PRO A 121 10.08 -3.97 6.37
N ASN A 122 9.90 -4.51 5.15
CA ASN A 122 10.91 -4.41 4.10
C ASN A 122 11.13 -2.96 3.64
N ALA A 123 10.04 -2.19 3.49
CA ALA A 123 10.14 -0.76 3.20
C ALA A 123 10.75 0.02 4.39
N ALA A 124 10.35 -0.33 5.62
CA ALA A 124 10.86 0.30 6.82
C ALA A 124 12.36 0.08 7.04
N ALA A 125 12.88 -1.11 6.67
CA ALA A 125 14.28 -1.47 6.82
C ALA A 125 15.22 -0.61 5.96
N THR A 126 14.73 -0.01 4.88
CA THR A 126 15.52 0.85 4.01
C THR A 126 15.55 2.32 4.45
N ALA A 127 14.75 2.68 5.46
CA ALA A 127 14.65 4.05 5.93
C ALA A 127 15.71 4.36 6.98
N THR A 128 16.49 5.44 6.75
CA THR A 128 17.47 5.94 7.71
C THR A 128 16.78 6.83 8.73
N VAL A 129 16.64 6.36 9.97
CA VAL A 129 15.94 7.06 11.05
C VAL A 129 16.76 7.05 12.35
N SER A 130 16.66 8.13 13.12
CA SER A 130 17.37 8.25 14.40
C SER A 130 16.81 7.34 15.51
N HIS A 131 15.56 6.91 15.38
CA HIS A 131 14.92 6.00 16.33
C HIS A 131 13.93 5.09 15.61
N PRO A 132 13.93 3.74 15.81
CA PRO A 132 13.07 2.81 15.10
C PRO A 132 11.57 3.14 15.19
N VAL A 133 11.13 3.66 16.34
CA VAL A 133 9.73 4.04 16.56
C VAL A 133 9.28 5.17 15.63
N LYS A 134 10.18 6.07 15.19
CA LYS A 134 9.83 7.12 14.22
C LYS A 134 9.32 6.48 12.92
N GLN A 135 10.03 5.48 12.42
CA GLN A 135 9.59 4.76 11.22
C GLN A 135 8.30 3.97 11.44
N GLY A 136 8.16 3.33 12.61
CA GLY A 136 6.92 2.65 12.98
C GLY A 136 5.71 3.59 12.99
N LEU A 137 5.86 4.81 13.49
CA LEU A 137 4.79 5.82 13.48
C LEU A 137 4.45 6.30 12.06
N VAL A 138 5.44 6.45 11.19
CA VAL A 138 5.22 6.80 9.77
C VAL A 138 4.43 5.70 9.07
N GLN A 139 4.79 4.43 9.29
CA GLN A 139 4.05 3.28 8.72
C GLN A 139 2.62 3.22 9.25
N THR A 140 2.42 3.45 10.55
CA THR A 140 1.08 3.50 11.16
C THR A 140 0.24 4.63 10.55
N LEU A 141 0.82 5.81 10.33
CA LEU A 141 0.12 6.92 9.68
C LEU A 141 -0.29 6.56 8.25
N GLY A 142 0.57 5.84 7.52
CA GLY A 142 0.26 5.33 6.19
C GLY A 142 -0.97 4.42 6.16
N VAL A 143 -1.09 3.50 7.14
CA VAL A 143 -2.26 2.62 7.30
C VAL A 143 -3.54 3.42 7.53
N TYR A 144 -3.51 4.42 8.40
CA TYR A 144 -4.68 5.28 8.64
C TYR A 144 -5.06 6.07 7.39
N PHE A 145 -4.09 6.64 6.68
CA PHE A 145 -4.34 7.39 5.46
C PHE A 145 -4.97 6.51 4.38
N ASP A 146 -4.41 5.32 4.14
CA ASP A 146 -4.96 4.37 3.17
C ASP A 146 -6.39 3.97 3.54
N THR A 147 -6.61 3.49 4.75
CA THR A 147 -7.88 2.89 5.14
C THR A 147 -8.97 3.92 5.37
N LEU A 148 -8.70 4.99 6.14
CA LEU A 148 -9.73 5.96 6.52
C LEU A 148 -10.00 7.00 5.43
N LEU A 149 -9.05 7.26 4.54
CA LEU A 149 -9.24 8.24 3.48
C LEU A 149 -9.46 7.58 2.12
N VAL A 150 -8.47 6.86 1.60
CA VAL A 150 -8.52 6.34 0.23
C VAL A 150 -9.58 5.26 0.08
N CYS A 151 -9.58 4.25 0.96
CA CYS A 151 -10.55 3.15 0.89
C CYS A 151 -11.98 3.63 1.19
N SER A 152 -12.16 4.56 2.14
CA SER A 152 -13.49 5.11 2.43
C SER A 152 -14.06 5.90 1.26
N ILE A 153 -13.24 6.72 0.59
CA ILE A 153 -13.67 7.43 -0.63
C ILE A 153 -14.09 6.42 -1.71
N THR A 154 -13.33 5.36 -1.93
CA THR A 154 -13.68 4.32 -2.89
C THR A 154 -15.01 3.65 -2.56
N ALA A 155 -15.19 3.28 -1.28
CA ALA A 155 -16.43 2.68 -0.81
C ALA A 155 -17.63 3.62 -1.03
N PHE A 156 -17.48 4.89 -0.70
CA PHE A 156 -18.54 5.88 -0.87
C PHE A 156 -18.88 6.11 -2.34
N VAL A 157 -17.89 6.22 -3.22
CA VAL A 157 -18.09 6.35 -4.67
C VAL A 157 -18.90 5.16 -5.21
N VAL A 158 -18.54 3.94 -4.80
CA VAL A 158 -19.25 2.73 -5.25
C VAL A 158 -20.67 2.66 -4.69
N LEU A 159 -20.87 3.01 -3.40
CA LEU A 159 -22.17 2.92 -2.74
C LEU A 159 -23.14 4.04 -3.13
N LEU A 160 -22.64 5.17 -3.62
CA LEU A 160 -23.46 6.25 -4.19
C LEU A 160 -23.86 5.99 -5.63
N GLY A 161 -23.24 5.00 -6.28
CA GLY A 161 -23.63 4.57 -7.62
C GLY A 161 -25.02 3.90 -7.60
N PRO A 162 -25.72 3.82 -8.76
CA PRO A 162 -26.98 3.13 -8.86
C PRO A 162 -26.91 1.71 -8.31
N ALA A 163 -27.95 1.28 -7.60
CA ALA A 163 -28.03 -0.08 -7.01
C ALA A 163 -27.83 -1.22 -8.04
N VAL A 164 -27.98 -0.91 -9.32
CA VAL A 164 -27.72 -1.82 -10.45
C VAL A 164 -26.23 -2.08 -10.67
N THR A 165 -25.36 -1.17 -10.21
CA THR A 165 -23.90 -1.26 -10.44
C THR A 165 -23.24 -2.24 -9.47
N TYR A 166 -23.69 -2.30 -8.21
CA TYR A 166 -23.17 -3.29 -7.24
C TYR A 166 -24.15 -4.46 -7.07
N GLY A 167 -23.59 -5.63 -6.76
CA GLY A 167 -24.36 -6.89 -6.69
C GLY A 167 -24.52 -7.59 -8.03
N ARG A 168 -23.86 -7.12 -9.09
CA ARG A 168 -23.78 -7.80 -10.40
C ARG A 168 -22.53 -8.65 -10.46
N ASP A 169 -22.67 -9.90 -10.88
CA ASP A 169 -21.55 -10.84 -11.01
C ASP A 169 -20.65 -10.52 -12.23
N ASP A 170 -21.17 -9.78 -13.20
CA ASP A 170 -20.47 -9.41 -14.43
C ASP A 170 -19.57 -8.18 -14.29
N ILE A 171 -19.75 -7.36 -13.23
CA ILE A 171 -18.93 -6.17 -12.96
C ILE A 171 -18.17 -6.38 -11.64
N GLN A 172 -16.87 -6.53 -11.72
CA GLN A 172 -16.02 -6.82 -10.56
C GLN A 172 -14.75 -5.97 -10.54
N GLY A 173 -14.21 -5.76 -9.35
CA GLY A 173 -12.92 -5.08 -9.16
C GLY A 173 -12.95 -3.61 -9.60
N ALA A 174 -11.96 -3.19 -10.37
CA ALA A 174 -11.78 -1.81 -10.78
C ALA A 174 -12.88 -1.28 -11.71
N SER A 175 -13.49 -2.15 -12.52
CA SER A 175 -14.62 -1.78 -13.39
C SER A 175 -15.85 -1.33 -12.60
N LEU A 176 -16.03 -1.81 -11.36
CA LEU A 176 -17.11 -1.35 -10.49
C LEU A 176 -16.95 0.13 -10.11
N THR A 177 -15.75 0.54 -9.72
CA THR A 177 -15.44 1.95 -9.42
C THR A 177 -15.57 2.82 -10.68
N GLN A 178 -15.14 2.31 -11.82
CA GLN A 178 -15.23 3.02 -13.10
C GLN A 178 -16.70 3.26 -13.51
N SER A 179 -17.55 2.25 -13.40
CA SER A 179 -18.98 2.38 -13.69
C SER A 179 -19.67 3.35 -12.73
N ALA A 180 -19.39 3.24 -11.42
CA ALA A 180 -19.95 4.14 -10.42
C ALA A 180 -19.55 5.61 -10.65
N LEU A 181 -18.32 5.86 -11.11
CA LEU A 181 -17.86 7.19 -11.48
C LEU A 181 -18.52 7.69 -12.77
N ALA A 182 -18.64 6.84 -13.77
CA ALA A 182 -19.33 7.19 -15.01
C ALA A 182 -20.79 7.59 -14.76
N ASP A 183 -21.47 6.87 -13.87
CA ASP A 183 -22.84 7.17 -13.47
C ASP A 183 -22.96 8.49 -12.66
N SER A 184 -21.98 8.79 -11.83
CA SER A 184 -22.02 9.95 -10.92
C SER A 184 -21.61 11.27 -11.57
N VAL A 185 -20.56 11.25 -12.40
CA VAL A 185 -19.95 12.46 -13.00
C VAL A 185 -19.88 12.42 -14.52
N GLY A 186 -20.45 11.39 -15.14
CA GLY A 186 -20.49 11.24 -16.60
C GLY A 186 -19.29 10.51 -17.19
N ALA A 187 -19.31 10.31 -18.50
CA ALA A 187 -18.33 9.49 -19.22
C ALA A 187 -16.86 9.92 -19.04
N TRP A 188 -16.60 11.21 -18.81
CA TRP A 188 -15.25 11.69 -18.54
C TRP A 188 -14.67 11.11 -17.24
N GLY A 189 -15.54 10.82 -16.24
CA GLY A 189 -15.12 10.20 -14.98
C GLY A 189 -14.55 8.80 -15.19
N ALA A 190 -15.12 8.02 -16.12
CA ALA A 190 -14.57 6.71 -16.48
C ALA A 190 -13.15 6.82 -17.08
N HIS A 191 -12.91 7.80 -17.95
CA HIS A 191 -11.59 8.01 -18.54
C HIS A 191 -10.58 8.53 -17.51
N ALA A 192 -11.00 9.44 -16.63
CA ALA A 192 -10.16 9.98 -15.58
C ALA A 192 -9.70 8.89 -14.60
N ILE A 193 -10.63 8.03 -14.14
CA ILE A 193 -10.28 6.92 -13.25
C ILE A 193 -9.38 5.89 -13.94
N THR A 194 -9.60 5.61 -15.21
CA THR A 194 -8.74 4.70 -15.99
C THR A 194 -7.31 5.21 -16.02
N PHE A 195 -7.11 6.50 -16.25
CA PHE A 195 -5.80 7.12 -16.22
C PHE A 195 -5.14 7.01 -14.82
N ILE A 196 -5.89 7.31 -13.77
CA ILE A 196 -5.42 7.19 -12.38
C ILE A 196 -5.06 5.75 -12.05
N LEU A 197 -5.93 4.79 -12.40
CA LEU A 197 -5.70 3.36 -12.15
C LEU A 197 -4.48 2.81 -12.89
N PHE A 198 -4.19 3.32 -14.10
CA PHE A 198 -2.97 2.99 -14.80
C PHE A 198 -1.72 3.35 -14.00
N PHE A 199 -1.65 4.57 -13.46
CA PHE A 199 -0.52 5.00 -12.62
C PHE A 199 -0.50 4.29 -11.27
N LEU A 200 -1.65 4.01 -10.67
CA LEU A 200 -1.77 3.20 -9.45
C LEU A 200 -1.19 1.79 -9.66
N ALA A 201 -1.58 1.12 -10.74
CA ALA A 201 -1.05 -0.20 -11.07
C ALA A 201 0.46 -0.15 -11.34
N PHE A 202 0.90 0.83 -12.11
CA PHE A 202 2.32 1.02 -12.42
C PHE A 202 3.15 1.26 -11.15
N SER A 203 2.69 2.15 -10.25
CA SER A 203 3.37 2.40 -8.97
C SER A 203 3.40 1.18 -8.07
N SER A 204 2.32 0.38 -8.04
CA SER A 204 2.26 -0.88 -7.29
C SER A 204 3.25 -1.92 -7.82
N VAL A 205 3.41 -2.02 -9.15
CA VAL A 205 4.42 -2.91 -9.76
C VAL A 205 5.82 -2.51 -9.32
N ILE A 206 6.14 -1.22 -9.40
CA ILE A 206 7.46 -0.70 -9.02
C ILE A 206 7.71 -0.86 -7.52
N GLY A 207 6.71 -0.55 -6.69
CA GLY A 207 6.80 -0.69 -5.23
C GLY A 207 7.05 -2.14 -4.81
N ASN A 208 6.25 -3.08 -5.31
CA ASN A 208 6.43 -4.51 -5.01
C ASN A 208 7.77 -5.06 -5.55
N TYR A 209 8.20 -4.60 -6.73
CA TYR A 209 9.52 -4.92 -7.24
C TYR A 209 10.63 -4.46 -6.28
N TYR A 210 10.53 -3.21 -5.78
CA TYR A 210 11.50 -2.65 -4.84
C TYR A 210 11.60 -3.49 -3.55
N LEU A 211 10.47 -3.87 -2.96
CA LEU A 211 10.43 -4.71 -1.76
C LEU A 211 11.11 -6.07 -2.00
N ALA A 212 10.84 -6.69 -3.14
CA ALA A 212 11.43 -7.97 -3.50
C ALA A 212 12.93 -7.84 -3.85
N GLN A 213 13.33 -6.74 -4.49
CA GLN A 213 14.74 -6.43 -4.77
C GLN A 213 15.53 -6.29 -3.47
N ALA A 214 15.02 -5.54 -2.48
CA ALA A 214 15.69 -5.34 -1.20
C ALA A 214 15.96 -6.68 -0.48
N ASN A 215 15.02 -7.61 -0.53
CA ASN A 215 15.21 -8.96 0.01
C ASN A 215 16.26 -9.77 -0.78
N LEU A 216 16.25 -9.67 -2.10
CA LEU A 216 17.24 -10.39 -2.93
C LEU A 216 18.65 -9.83 -2.72
N GLU A 217 18.80 -8.52 -2.62
CA GLU A 217 20.09 -7.87 -2.32
C GLU A 217 20.64 -8.27 -0.95
N TYR A 218 19.77 -8.51 0.03
CA TYR A 218 20.18 -9.05 1.32
C TYR A 218 20.71 -10.50 1.23
N LEU A 219 20.13 -11.30 0.31
CA LEU A 219 20.49 -12.71 0.17
C LEU A 219 21.72 -12.93 -0.72
N THR A 220 21.97 -12.05 -1.71
CA THR A 220 23.05 -12.26 -2.69
C THR A 220 23.49 -10.96 -3.37
N ASP A 221 24.81 -10.81 -3.53
CA ASP A 221 25.44 -9.73 -4.30
C ASP A 221 25.58 -10.07 -5.81
N SER A 222 25.01 -11.16 -6.26
CA SER A 222 25.15 -11.64 -7.64
C SER A 222 24.40 -10.78 -8.64
N LYS A 223 25.12 -10.09 -9.51
CA LYS A 223 24.54 -9.31 -10.63
C LYS A 223 23.70 -10.16 -11.58
N THR A 224 24.08 -11.42 -11.77
CA THR A 224 23.34 -12.37 -12.63
C THR A 224 21.99 -12.71 -11.98
N ALA A 225 21.98 -13.03 -10.69
CA ALA A 225 20.73 -13.31 -9.95
C ALA A 225 19.77 -12.10 -10.04
N MET A 226 20.28 -10.89 -9.85
CA MET A 226 19.50 -9.66 -9.98
C MET A 226 18.92 -9.48 -11.39
N THR A 227 19.70 -9.75 -12.43
CA THR A 227 19.23 -9.64 -13.82
C THR A 227 18.16 -10.68 -14.12
N VAL A 228 18.35 -11.93 -13.70
CA VAL A 228 17.33 -12.98 -13.85
C VAL A 228 16.05 -12.61 -13.12
N PHE A 229 16.15 -12.12 -11.90
CA PHE A 229 15.01 -11.64 -11.12
C PHE A 229 14.23 -10.55 -11.87
N ARG A 230 14.91 -9.54 -12.43
CA ARG A 230 14.27 -8.48 -13.23
C ARG A 230 13.51 -9.04 -14.44
N LEU A 231 14.11 -9.99 -15.15
CA LEU A 231 13.45 -10.64 -16.29
C LEU A 231 12.23 -11.46 -15.86
N VAL A 232 12.31 -12.17 -14.74
CA VAL A 232 11.18 -12.91 -14.16
C VAL A 232 10.04 -11.95 -13.78
N VAL A 233 10.35 -10.81 -13.18
CA VAL A 233 9.32 -9.78 -12.85
C VAL A 233 8.64 -9.26 -14.10
N ILE A 234 9.39 -8.95 -15.18
CA ILE A 234 8.80 -8.53 -16.46
C ILE A 234 7.90 -9.64 -17.03
N GLY A 235 8.33 -10.89 -16.94
CA GLY A 235 7.52 -12.04 -17.33
C GLY A 235 6.20 -12.12 -16.57
N PHE A 236 6.23 -11.89 -15.25
CA PHE A 236 5.02 -11.83 -14.43
C PHE A 236 4.12 -10.62 -14.74
N VAL A 237 4.70 -9.50 -15.14
CA VAL A 237 3.94 -8.33 -15.61
C VAL A 237 3.14 -8.69 -16.86
N ILE A 238 3.79 -9.33 -17.84
CA ILE A 238 3.14 -9.78 -19.09
C ILE A 238 2.09 -10.86 -18.77
N PHE A 239 2.45 -11.87 -17.96
CA PHE A 239 1.51 -12.93 -17.56
C PHE A 239 0.27 -12.37 -16.86
N GLY A 240 0.43 -11.37 -15.97
CA GLY A 240 -0.67 -10.74 -15.26
C GLY A 240 -1.67 -10.04 -16.19
N ALA A 241 -1.22 -9.46 -17.30
CA ALA A 241 -2.10 -8.81 -18.27
C ALA A 241 -2.96 -9.80 -19.09
N PHE A 242 -2.49 -11.02 -19.28
CA PHE A 242 -3.23 -12.07 -20.00
C PHE A 242 -4.01 -13.01 -19.07
N GLY A 243 -3.72 -12.97 -17.76
CA GLY A 243 -4.34 -13.82 -16.77
C GLY A 243 -5.84 -13.53 -16.57
N SER A 244 -6.63 -14.55 -16.24
CA SER A 244 -8.00 -14.31 -15.81
C SER A 244 -8.04 -13.68 -14.42
N VAL A 245 -8.97 -12.74 -14.21
CA VAL A 245 -9.13 -12.02 -12.94
C VAL A 245 -9.24 -12.95 -11.74
N PRO A 246 -10.09 -14.00 -11.75
CA PRO A 246 -10.20 -14.92 -10.62
C PRO A 246 -8.89 -15.65 -10.29
N LEU A 247 -8.15 -16.10 -11.32
CA LEU A 247 -6.88 -16.79 -11.13
C LEU A 247 -5.84 -15.86 -10.49
N VAL A 248 -5.71 -14.64 -11.00
CA VAL A 248 -4.72 -13.68 -10.52
C VAL A 248 -5.02 -13.27 -9.08
N TRP A 249 -6.30 -13.05 -8.73
CA TRP A 249 -6.70 -12.77 -7.35
C TRP A 249 -6.48 -13.97 -6.41
N ALA A 250 -6.80 -15.19 -6.84
CA ALA A 250 -6.58 -16.39 -6.04
C ALA A 250 -5.10 -16.61 -5.74
N LEU A 251 -4.22 -16.40 -6.73
CA LEU A 251 -2.77 -16.44 -6.54
C LEU A 251 -2.31 -15.34 -5.58
N GLY A 252 -2.80 -14.11 -5.77
CA GLY A 252 -2.47 -12.98 -4.90
C GLY A 252 -2.87 -13.22 -3.45
N ASP A 253 -4.10 -13.64 -3.20
CA ASP A 253 -4.62 -13.94 -1.86
C ASP A 253 -3.82 -15.09 -1.19
N THR A 254 -3.45 -16.12 -1.95
CA THR A 254 -2.67 -17.25 -1.43
C THR A 254 -1.26 -16.81 -1.04
N MET A 255 -0.57 -16.08 -1.90
CA MET A 255 0.79 -15.59 -1.61
C MET A 255 0.81 -14.57 -0.48
N ALA A 256 -0.18 -13.68 -0.42
CA ALA A 256 -0.35 -12.74 0.67
C ALA A 256 -0.61 -13.44 2.01
N GLY A 257 -1.41 -14.51 2.01
CA GLY A 257 -1.64 -15.35 3.21
C GLY A 257 -0.35 -16.02 3.72
N LEU A 258 0.46 -16.57 2.81
CA LEU A 258 1.75 -17.15 3.16
C LEU A 258 2.71 -16.09 3.73
N LEU A 259 2.79 -14.92 3.09
CA LEU A 259 3.62 -13.81 3.56
C LEU A 259 3.22 -13.39 4.98
N ALA A 260 1.91 -13.27 5.24
CA ALA A 260 1.39 -12.93 6.56
C ALA A 260 1.76 -13.97 7.63
N ILE A 261 1.68 -15.27 7.32
CA ILE A 261 2.06 -16.33 8.26
C ILE A 261 3.54 -16.20 8.65
N PHE A 262 4.43 -16.07 7.67
CA PHE A 262 5.86 -15.90 7.94
C PHE A 262 6.15 -14.63 8.75
N ASN A 263 5.46 -13.53 8.42
CA ASN A 263 5.63 -12.29 9.15
C ASN A 263 5.15 -12.40 10.61
N ILE A 264 4.00 -13.03 10.87
CA ILE A 264 3.47 -13.22 12.22
C ILE A 264 4.47 -14.01 13.08
N VAL A 265 5.05 -15.07 12.53
CA VAL A 265 6.09 -15.86 13.23
C VAL A 265 7.29 -14.97 13.60
N ALA A 266 7.65 -14.00 12.76
CA ALA A 266 8.76 -13.08 13.02
C ALA A 266 8.39 -11.97 14.01
N ILE A 267 7.22 -11.33 13.87
CA ILE A 267 6.88 -10.13 14.68
C ILE A 267 6.38 -10.45 16.08
N VAL A 268 5.76 -11.62 16.31
CA VAL A 268 5.25 -11.98 17.65
C VAL A 268 6.37 -12.02 18.71
N PRO A 269 7.53 -12.66 18.48
CA PRO A 269 8.65 -12.61 19.42
C PRO A 269 9.25 -11.20 19.59
N LEU A 270 9.18 -10.37 18.53
CA LEU A 270 9.70 -9.01 18.55
C LEU A 270 8.76 -8.01 19.25
N GLY A 271 7.53 -8.40 19.57
CA GLY A 271 6.55 -7.51 20.22
C GLY A 271 7.05 -6.93 21.55
N GLY A 272 7.74 -7.72 22.36
CA GLY A 272 8.35 -7.24 23.60
C GLY A 272 9.45 -6.19 23.39
N VAL A 273 10.23 -6.35 22.33
CA VAL A 273 11.26 -5.38 21.92
C VAL A 273 10.62 -4.08 21.47
N ALA A 274 9.57 -4.16 20.64
CA ALA A 274 8.83 -3.00 20.15
C ALA A 274 8.26 -2.16 21.31
N LEU A 275 7.69 -2.81 22.35
CA LEU A 275 7.17 -2.13 23.53
C LEU A 275 8.28 -1.44 24.35
N LYS A 276 9.46 -2.05 24.48
CA LYS A 276 10.61 -1.44 25.14
C LYS A 276 11.12 -0.22 24.37
N LEU A 277 11.22 -0.32 23.05
CA LEU A 277 11.58 0.79 22.17
C LEU A 277 10.57 1.93 22.26
N LEU A 278 9.27 1.62 22.27
CA LEU A 278 8.20 2.62 22.42
C LEU A 278 8.28 3.33 23.79
N LYS A 279 8.57 2.59 24.85
CA LYS A 279 8.78 3.18 26.17
C LYS A 279 9.99 4.12 26.17
N ASN A 280 11.14 3.69 25.63
CA ASN A 280 12.34 4.51 25.52
C ASN A 280 12.06 5.80 24.72
N PHE A 281 11.36 5.69 23.60
CA PHE A 281 10.94 6.83 22.79
C PHE A 281 10.07 7.82 23.56
N ASN A 282 9.06 7.33 24.27
CA ASN A 282 8.15 8.17 25.04
C ASN A 282 8.87 8.85 26.23
N ASP A 283 9.78 8.16 26.88
CA ASP A 283 10.56 8.71 28.00
C ASP A 283 11.48 9.85 27.53
N GLN A 284 12.07 9.75 26.35
CA GLN A 284 12.84 10.82 25.74
C GLN A 284 11.96 12.01 25.36
N ARG A 285 10.78 11.76 24.73
CA ARG A 285 9.82 12.82 24.38
C ARG A 285 9.29 13.57 25.61
N ARG A 286 9.01 12.88 26.70
CA ARG A 286 8.55 13.50 27.95
C ARG A 286 9.61 14.44 28.56
N LYS A 287 10.89 14.21 28.24
CA LYS A 287 11.99 15.09 28.66
C LYS A 287 12.22 16.25 27.67
N GLY A 288 11.39 16.40 26.65
CA GLY A 288 11.55 17.44 25.63
C GLY A 288 12.70 17.21 24.65
N ILE A 289 13.26 15.99 24.59
CA ILE A 289 14.40 15.64 23.74
C ILE A 289 13.88 14.94 22.49
N ASP A 290 14.45 15.25 21.31
CA ASP A 290 14.17 14.46 20.10
C ASP A 290 14.70 13.03 20.29
N PRO A 291 13.84 12.00 20.17
CA PRO A 291 14.24 10.64 20.47
C PRO A 291 15.31 10.10 19.50
N VAL A 292 16.39 9.61 20.07
CA VAL A 292 17.46 8.90 19.37
C VAL A 292 17.68 7.57 20.05
N PHE A 293 17.85 6.53 19.26
CA PHE A 293 18.15 5.20 19.75
C PHE A 293 19.63 4.88 19.53
N HIS A 294 20.24 4.27 20.54
CA HIS A 294 21.56 3.65 20.44
C HIS A 294 21.43 2.18 20.87
N ARG A 295 22.09 1.27 20.17
CA ARG A 295 22.02 -0.18 20.46
C ARG A 295 22.38 -0.53 21.90
N GLU A 296 23.23 0.28 22.54
CA GLU A 296 23.62 0.12 23.94
C GLU A 296 22.48 0.34 24.95
N MET A 297 21.40 1.01 24.52
CA MET A 297 20.19 1.22 25.35
C MET A 297 19.40 -0.06 25.59
N LEU A 298 19.57 -1.07 24.72
CA LEU A 298 18.96 -2.39 24.83
C LEU A 298 20.00 -3.49 24.56
N PRO A 299 20.90 -3.74 25.49
CA PRO A 299 22.05 -4.66 25.31
C PRO A 299 21.61 -6.13 25.11
N GLU A 300 20.38 -6.46 25.42
CA GLU A 300 19.78 -7.77 25.15
C GLU A 300 19.51 -8.04 23.68
N LEU A 301 19.46 -6.99 22.85
CA LEU A 301 19.29 -7.13 21.40
C LEU A 301 20.61 -7.54 20.76
N LYS A 302 20.64 -8.75 20.25
CA LYS A 302 21.77 -9.27 19.47
C LYS A 302 21.56 -8.93 17.99
N ASN A 303 22.66 -8.78 17.24
CA ASN A 303 22.67 -8.54 15.80
C ASN A 303 22.03 -7.21 15.37
N VAL A 304 22.15 -6.17 16.17
CA VAL A 304 21.82 -4.81 15.74
C VAL A 304 23.06 -4.19 15.12
N GLU A 305 23.07 -4.09 13.80
CA GLU A 305 24.21 -3.57 13.03
C GLU A 305 24.19 -2.04 12.90
N TYR A 306 23.02 -1.42 13.10
CA TYR A 306 22.80 0.02 13.01
C TYR A 306 22.65 0.67 14.38
N TRP A 307 22.58 1.97 14.43
CA TRP A 307 22.46 2.79 15.66
C TRP A 307 23.61 2.59 16.66
N ASP A 308 24.81 2.44 16.16
CA ASP A 308 26.03 2.28 16.96
C ASP A 308 26.78 3.60 17.18
N GLY A 309 26.25 4.73 16.68
CA GLY A 309 26.90 6.04 16.74
C GLY A 309 27.84 6.32 15.57
N SER A 310 28.13 5.34 14.70
CA SER A 310 28.94 5.54 13.50
C SER A 310 28.10 5.99 12.30
N ASP A 311 26.80 5.73 12.34
CA ASP A 311 25.86 6.09 11.27
C ASP A 311 25.58 7.61 11.23
N PRO A 312 25.28 8.18 10.06
CA PRO A 312 25.14 9.64 9.89
C PRO A 312 24.04 10.28 10.74
N VAL A 313 23.02 9.50 11.13
CA VAL A 313 21.84 10.01 11.84
C VAL A 313 22.08 10.04 13.36
N THR A 314 22.62 8.96 13.92
CA THR A 314 22.94 8.90 15.36
C THR A 314 24.16 9.75 15.69
N ARG A 315 25.14 9.86 14.82
CA ARG A 315 26.31 10.72 14.99
C ARG A 315 25.94 12.19 15.14
N ARG A 316 25.07 12.72 14.25
CA ARG A 316 24.57 14.12 14.36
C ARG A 316 23.82 14.36 15.65
N SER A 317 23.00 13.39 16.07
CA SER A 317 22.22 13.49 17.30
C SER A 317 23.07 13.42 18.57
N GLU A 318 24.24 12.83 18.51
CA GLU A 318 25.17 12.79 19.64
C GLU A 318 25.84 14.14 19.86
N GLU A 319 26.21 14.85 18.77
CA GLU A 319 26.70 16.23 18.85
C GLU A 319 25.61 17.17 19.41
N ASP A 320 24.37 17.05 18.95
CA ASP A 320 23.23 17.79 19.49
C ASP A 320 22.95 17.46 20.96
N ARG A 321 23.19 16.22 21.41
CA ARG A 321 23.03 15.79 22.81
C ARG A 321 24.12 16.35 23.73
N ILE A 322 25.32 16.52 23.22
CA ILE A 322 26.41 17.14 23.99
C ILE A 322 26.04 18.59 24.29
N VAL A 323 25.54 19.32 23.30
CA VAL A 323 25.06 20.70 23.47
C VAL A 323 23.93 20.76 24.51
N LEU A 324 22.94 19.86 24.45
CA LEU A 324 21.86 19.82 25.44
C LEU A 324 22.27 19.36 26.84
N ARG A 325 23.32 18.54 26.95
CA ARG A 325 23.90 18.15 28.24
C ARG A 325 24.60 19.32 28.90
N ASP A 326 25.31 20.12 28.13
CA ASP A 326 26.06 21.29 28.67
C ASP A 326 25.08 22.42 29.04
N ASP A 327 24.00 22.62 28.30
CA ASP A 327 22.95 23.59 28.62
C ASP A 327 22.17 23.23 29.90
N ASN A 328 22.00 21.94 30.21
CA ASN A 328 21.36 21.46 31.45
C ASN A 328 22.33 21.44 32.67
N ARG A 329 23.64 21.54 32.47
CA ARG A 329 24.63 21.67 33.58
C ARG A 329 24.85 23.13 33.95
N GLY A 330 24.39 24.06 33.12
CA GLY A 330 24.48 25.50 33.36
C GLY A 330 23.24 26.11 34.02
N ARG A 331 22.26 25.29 34.37
CA ARG A 331 21.10 25.68 35.17
C ARG A 331 21.05 24.87 36.44
#